data_6d89865e118b44b17ecfab4336864be6
#
_entry.id   6d89865e118b44b17ecfab4336864be6
#
_cell.length_a   1.000
_cell.length_b   1.000
_cell.length_c   1.000
_cell.angle_alpha   90.00
_cell.angle_beta   90.00
_cell.angle_gamma   90.00
#
_symmetry.space_group_name_H-M   'P 1'
#
loop_
_entity.id
_entity.type
_entity.pdbx_description
1 polymer ?
#
loop_
_entity_poly.entity_id
_entity_poly.type
_entity_poly.pdbx_seq_one_letter_code
_entity_poly.pdbx_strand_id
1 'polypeptide(L)'
;MKLRKLSALLLTLCCAVMLGSCKVTETATTTTSIPGKNTIQPAVLTQEESDLLELLDVQQPMLFDFSVEGASGYRVEIFTLQDGAWQPSGGSTSPIDEPDLRGRIALTFGEDGRFAGIAFQAGDGVSRISQDPETSAFVSHASTSAADPIEIVLDEPIALWAYYGEQEAAASTTAYFPDHALQNPQEIQSDFAQLITITFAAAG
;
A
#
# COMPACT_ATOMS: atom_id res chain seq x y z
N MET A 1 -20.36 -23.78 67.88
CA MET A 1 -18.99 -23.77 67.34
C MET A 1 -18.85 -24.44 65.95
N LYS A 2 -19.92 -24.82 65.26
CA LYS A 2 -19.87 -25.52 63.96
C LYS A 2 -20.16 -24.58 62.75
N LEU A 3 -20.84 -23.45 62.95
CA LEU A 3 -21.20 -22.53 61.85
C LEU A 3 -20.02 -21.68 61.34
N ARG A 4 -19.05 -21.33 62.20
CA ARG A 4 -17.89 -20.50 61.80
C ARG A 4 -16.89 -21.22 60.92
N LYS A 5 -16.81 -22.54 60.96
CA LYS A 5 -15.90 -23.36 60.12
C LYS A 5 -16.45 -23.55 58.71
N LEU A 6 -17.75 -23.50 58.51
CA LEU A 6 -18.38 -23.63 57.20
C LEU A 6 -18.19 -22.36 56.37
N SER A 7 -18.25 -21.16 56.98
CA SER A 7 -18.07 -19.88 56.30
C SER A 7 -16.64 -19.67 55.81
N ALA A 8 -15.64 -20.18 56.54
CA ALA A 8 -14.23 -20.08 56.13
C ALA A 8 -13.91 -21.01 54.93
N LEU A 9 -14.57 -22.17 54.85
CA LEU A 9 -14.38 -23.11 53.75
C LEU A 9 -15.01 -22.61 52.44
N LEU A 10 -16.19 -21.92 52.55
CA LEU A 10 -16.88 -21.36 51.40
C LEU A 10 -16.13 -20.15 50.79
N LEU A 11 -15.48 -19.34 51.67
CA LEU A 11 -14.71 -18.17 51.22
C LEU A 11 -13.41 -18.59 50.47
N THR A 12 -12.75 -19.68 50.91
CA THR A 12 -11.56 -20.22 50.28
C THR A 12 -11.86 -20.84 48.90
N LEU A 13 -13.04 -21.44 48.75
CA LEU A 13 -13.44 -22.03 47.47
C LEU A 13 -13.79 -20.96 46.42
N CYS A 14 -14.38 -19.82 46.83
CA CYS A 14 -14.66 -18.71 45.92
C CYS A 14 -13.40 -18.02 45.43
N CYS A 15 -12.33 -17.91 46.25
CA CYS A 15 -11.04 -17.33 45.81
C CYS A 15 -10.29 -18.22 44.83
N ALA A 16 -10.45 -19.55 44.91
CA ALA A 16 -9.79 -20.47 43.98
C ALA A 16 -10.41 -20.48 42.57
N VAL A 17 -11.69 -20.09 42.42
CA VAL A 17 -12.38 -20.04 41.12
C VAL A 17 -12.04 -18.74 40.37
N MET A 18 -11.60 -17.68 41.05
CA MET A 18 -11.27 -16.38 40.41
C MET A 18 -9.87 -16.34 39.81
N LEU A 19 -8.99 -17.29 40.12
CA LEU A 19 -7.61 -17.35 39.61
C LEU A 19 -7.46 -18.20 38.34
N GLY A 20 -8.52 -18.86 37.88
CA GLY A 20 -8.47 -19.76 36.73
C GLY A 20 -8.98 -19.18 35.41
N SER A 21 -9.32 -17.87 35.34
CA SER A 21 -9.92 -17.29 34.15
C SER A 21 -9.13 -16.15 33.51
N CYS A 22 -7.79 -16.16 33.66
CA CYS A 22 -6.96 -15.50 32.66
C CYS A 22 -6.88 -16.43 31.44
N LYS A 23 -7.88 -16.37 30.56
CA LYS A 23 -7.66 -16.70 29.17
C LYS A 23 -6.55 -15.74 28.71
N VAL A 24 -5.35 -16.28 28.55
CA VAL A 24 -4.35 -15.68 27.68
C VAL A 24 -5.03 -15.63 26.31
N THR A 25 -5.56 -14.48 25.98
CA THR A 25 -5.92 -14.18 24.60
C THR A 25 -4.55 -14.29 23.90
N GLU A 26 -4.32 -15.37 23.18
CA GLU A 26 -3.26 -15.40 22.19
C GLU A 26 -3.53 -14.17 21.32
N THR A 27 -2.77 -13.12 21.59
CA THR A 27 -2.66 -12.00 20.67
C THR A 27 -2.12 -12.66 19.41
N ALA A 28 -3.00 -12.82 18.43
CA ALA A 28 -2.57 -13.23 17.11
C ALA A 28 -1.47 -12.23 16.72
N THR A 29 -0.23 -12.67 16.82
CA THR A 29 0.90 -11.90 16.31
C THR A 29 0.68 -11.89 14.82
N THR A 30 0.04 -10.84 14.32
CA THR A 30 -0.05 -10.58 12.89
C THR A 30 1.38 -10.40 12.44
N THR A 31 1.93 -11.46 11.88
CA THR A 31 3.28 -11.42 11.33
C THR A 31 3.20 -10.48 10.14
N THR A 32 3.66 -9.25 10.32
CA THR A 32 3.92 -8.34 9.21
C THR A 32 4.84 -9.12 8.27
N SER A 33 4.35 -9.45 7.08
CA SER A 33 5.16 -10.21 6.13
C SER A 33 6.26 -9.28 5.64
N ILE A 34 7.48 -9.50 6.16
CA ILE A 34 8.65 -8.76 5.68
C ILE A 34 8.88 -9.20 4.23
N PRO A 35 8.98 -8.26 3.28
CA PRO A 35 9.28 -8.60 1.89
C PRO A 35 10.53 -9.45 1.78
N GLY A 36 10.53 -10.38 0.83
CA GLY A 36 11.73 -11.09 0.43
C GLY A 36 12.81 -10.11 -0.05
N LYS A 37 14.04 -10.61 -0.18
CA LYS A 37 15.13 -9.82 -0.76
C LYS A 37 14.75 -9.41 -2.19
N ASN A 38 15.02 -8.15 -2.55
CA ASN A 38 14.68 -7.57 -3.85
C ASN A 38 13.22 -7.81 -4.26
N THR A 39 12.30 -7.44 -3.37
CA THR A 39 10.87 -7.65 -3.61
C THR A 39 10.08 -6.43 -3.15
N ILE A 40 9.05 -6.08 -3.91
CA ILE A 40 7.99 -5.16 -3.53
C ILE A 40 6.65 -5.89 -3.54
N GLN A 41 5.83 -5.67 -2.54
CA GLN A 41 4.56 -6.37 -2.37
C GLN A 41 3.51 -5.50 -1.68
N PRO A 42 2.21 -5.75 -1.88
CA PRO A 42 1.18 -5.13 -1.08
C PRO A 42 1.44 -5.32 0.41
N ALA A 43 1.33 -4.24 1.18
CA ALA A 43 1.56 -4.30 2.62
C ALA A 43 0.40 -4.99 3.33
N VAL A 44 0.73 -5.84 4.30
CA VAL A 44 -0.25 -6.42 5.21
C VAL A 44 -0.30 -5.55 6.46
N LEU A 45 -1.41 -4.84 6.64
CA LEU A 45 -1.60 -3.98 7.80
C LEU A 45 -1.91 -4.80 9.06
N THR A 46 -1.33 -4.39 10.16
CA THR A 46 -1.77 -4.83 11.48
C THR A 46 -3.14 -4.21 11.81
N GLN A 47 -3.84 -4.76 12.79
CA GLN A 47 -5.11 -4.18 13.25
C GLN A 47 -4.91 -2.74 13.75
N GLU A 48 -3.81 -2.47 14.47
CA GLU A 48 -3.49 -1.14 15.00
C GLU A 48 -3.25 -0.12 13.88
N GLU A 49 -2.55 -0.52 12.80
CA GLU A 49 -2.35 0.34 11.63
C GLU A 49 -3.67 0.62 10.92
N SER A 50 -4.53 -0.39 10.77
CA SER A 50 -5.85 -0.23 10.16
C SER A 50 -6.75 0.70 10.98
N ASP A 51 -6.79 0.52 12.30
CA ASP A 51 -7.56 1.37 13.22
C ASP A 51 -7.05 2.83 13.18
N LEU A 52 -5.73 3.02 13.06
CA LEU A 52 -5.14 4.36 12.94
C LEU A 52 -5.53 5.04 11.63
N LEU A 53 -5.51 4.33 10.51
CA LEU A 53 -5.94 4.86 9.22
C LEU A 53 -7.41 5.24 9.22
N GLU A 54 -8.27 4.41 9.83
CA GLU A 54 -9.69 4.70 10.01
C GLU A 54 -9.89 5.95 10.89
N LEU A 55 -9.17 6.06 12.02
CA LEU A 55 -9.23 7.23 12.90
C LEU A 55 -8.83 8.53 12.21
N LEU A 56 -7.88 8.47 11.27
CA LEU A 56 -7.40 9.61 10.51
C LEU A 56 -8.26 9.93 9.28
N ASP A 57 -9.34 9.17 9.04
CA ASP A 57 -10.22 9.27 7.87
C ASP A 57 -9.41 9.20 6.54
N VAL A 58 -8.32 8.42 6.56
CA VAL A 58 -7.53 8.18 5.36
C VAL A 58 -8.23 7.12 4.53
N GLN A 59 -8.90 7.54 3.47
CA GLN A 59 -9.62 6.65 2.59
C GLN A 59 -8.64 5.74 1.85
N GLN A 60 -8.60 4.47 2.27
CA GLN A 60 -7.97 3.32 1.62
C GLN A 60 -6.64 3.64 0.90
N PRO A 61 -5.56 4.02 1.61
CA PRO A 61 -4.28 4.17 0.96
C PRO A 61 -3.82 2.81 0.41
N MET A 62 -3.26 2.80 -0.78
CA MET A 62 -2.53 1.62 -1.24
C MET A 62 -1.14 1.63 -0.66
N LEU A 63 -0.79 0.58 0.04
CA LEU A 63 0.49 0.46 0.71
C LEU A 63 1.27 -0.71 0.13
N PHE A 64 2.56 -0.49 -0.12
CA PHE A 64 3.49 -1.51 -0.58
C PHE A 64 4.71 -1.52 0.34
N ASP A 65 5.09 -2.69 0.81
CA ASP A 65 6.36 -2.89 1.50
C ASP A 65 7.41 -3.37 0.50
N PHE A 66 8.64 -2.89 0.63
CA PHE A 66 9.74 -3.28 -0.25
C PHE A 66 11.04 -3.56 0.52
N SER A 67 11.89 -4.39 -0.10
CA SER A 67 13.26 -4.63 0.32
C SER A 67 14.13 -4.72 -0.92
N VAL A 68 15.16 -3.89 -1.03
CA VAL A 68 16.07 -3.85 -2.18
C VAL A 68 17.51 -3.74 -1.72
N GLU A 69 18.39 -4.45 -2.40
CA GLU A 69 19.84 -4.40 -2.18
C GLU A 69 20.56 -3.84 -3.40
N GLY A 70 21.64 -3.08 -3.15
CA GLY A 70 22.50 -2.53 -4.21
C GLY A 70 21.88 -1.38 -5.01
N ALA A 71 20.75 -0.82 -4.56
CA ALA A 71 20.20 0.38 -5.16
C ALA A 71 20.94 1.62 -4.66
N SER A 72 21.23 2.57 -5.57
CA SER A 72 21.81 3.89 -5.27
C SER A 72 20.79 5.01 -5.26
N GLY A 73 19.56 4.72 -5.65
CA GLY A 73 18.46 5.68 -5.71
C GLY A 73 17.16 5.01 -6.10
N TYR A 74 16.09 5.79 -6.03
CA TYR A 74 14.82 5.40 -6.62
C TYR A 74 14.22 6.56 -7.40
N ARG A 75 13.39 6.21 -8.39
CA ARG A 75 12.60 7.14 -9.18
C ARG A 75 11.16 6.69 -9.18
N VAL A 76 10.26 7.59 -8.79
CA VAL A 76 8.82 7.43 -8.95
C VAL A 76 8.41 8.24 -10.16
N GLU A 77 7.65 7.65 -11.06
CA GLU A 77 7.13 8.33 -12.25
C GLU A 77 5.62 8.17 -12.34
N ILE A 78 4.98 9.25 -12.72
CA ILE A 78 3.56 9.33 -12.99
C ILE A 78 3.42 9.57 -14.49
N PHE A 79 2.67 8.71 -15.15
CA PHE A 79 2.42 8.79 -16.58
C PHE A 79 0.94 9.03 -16.85
N THR A 80 0.66 9.75 -17.92
CA THR A 80 -0.68 9.88 -18.51
C THR A 80 -0.64 9.32 -19.93
N LEU A 81 -1.66 8.58 -20.31
CA LEU A 81 -1.77 8.02 -21.64
C LEU A 81 -2.13 9.12 -22.64
N GLN A 82 -1.36 9.26 -23.73
CA GLN A 82 -1.62 10.16 -24.83
C GLN A 82 -1.28 9.46 -26.15
N ASP A 83 -2.23 9.44 -27.07
CA ASP A 83 -2.06 8.82 -28.39
C ASP A 83 -1.52 7.38 -28.36
N GLY A 84 -1.99 6.58 -27.37
CA GLY A 84 -1.58 5.18 -27.20
C GLY A 84 -0.16 4.99 -26.65
N ALA A 85 0.44 6.02 -26.07
CA ALA A 85 1.75 5.98 -25.45
C ALA A 85 1.77 6.66 -24.09
N TRP A 86 2.53 6.10 -23.12
CA TRP A 86 2.73 6.73 -21.83
C TRP A 86 3.62 7.97 -21.93
N GLN A 87 3.11 9.11 -21.47
CA GLN A 87 3.86 10.36 -21.38
C GLN A 87 4.11 10.71 -19.91
N PRO A 88 5.35 11.03 -19.51
CA PRO A 88 5.62 11.48 -18.16
C PRO A 88 4.81 12.73 -17.80
N SER A 89 4.04 12.70 -16.72
CA SER A 89 3.25 13.82 -16.22
C SER A 89 3.68 14.29 -14.83
N GLY A 90 4.57 13.57 -14.18
CA GLY A 90 5.11 13.93 -12.86
C GLY A 90 6.09 12.88 -12.35
N GLY A 91 6.64 13.13 -11.19
CA GLY A 91 7.54 12.19 -10.54
C GLY A 91 8.59 12.84 -9.65
N SER A 92 9.44 12.00 -9.05
CA SER A 92 10.57 12.41 -8.22
C SER A 92 11.67 11.36 -8.25
N THR A 93 12.89 11.81 -8.07
CA THR A 93 14.06 10.95 -7.89
C THR A 93 14.73 11.30 -6.57
N SER A 94 15.13 10.29 -5.81
CA SER A 94 15.89 10.45 -4.57
C SER A 94 17.07 9.49 -4.54
N PRO A 95 18.23 9.93 -4.04
CA PRO A 95 19.34 9.05 -3.77
C PRO A 95 19.01 8.12 -2.60
N ILE A 96 19.72 7.00 -2.53
CA ILE A 96 19.74 6.05 -1.43
C ILE A 96 21.17 5.99 -0.91
N ASP A 97 21.35 6.29 0.38
CA ASP A 97 22.67 6.27 1.02
C ASP A 97 23.00 4.92 1.67
N GLU A 98 21.99 4.04 1.83
CA GLU A 98 22.13 2.73 2.45
C GLU A 98 22.09 1.62 1.41
N PRO A 99 23.02 0.64 1.43
CA PRO A 99 23.10 -0.42 0.41
C PRO A 99 21.92 -1.40 0.47
N ASP A 100 21.31 -1.55 1.65
CA ASP A 100 20.19 -2.46 1.90
C ASP A 100 19.02 -1.62 2.39
N LEU A 101 18.10 -1.30 1.49
CA LEU A 101 16.97 -0.45 1.80
C LEU A 101 15.71 -1.25 2.00
N ARG A 102 15.03 -0.97 3.11
CA ARG A 102 13.67 -1.45 3.37
C ARG A 102 12.77 -0.27 3.65
N GLY A 103 11.54 -0.39 3.20
CA GLY A 103 10.63 0.71 3.39
C GLY A 103 9.21 0.39 2.96
N ARG A 104 8.41 1.45 2.96
CA ARG A 104 7.00 1.42 2.58
C ARG A 104 6.68 2.56 1.63
N ILE A 105 5.84 2.27 0.66
CA ILE A 105 5.28 3.23 -0.27
C ILE A 105 3.80 3.34 0.04
N ALA A 106 3.29 4.56 0.16
CA ALA A 106 1.86 4.84 0.32
C ALA A 106 1.38 5.67 -0.87
N LEU A 107 0.41 5.15 -1.62
CA LEU A 107 -0.32 5.89 -2.63
C LEU A 107 -1.62 6.41 -1.99
N THR A 108 -1.92 7.69 -2.18
CA THR A 108 -3.16 8.33 -1.72
C THR A 108 -3.96 8.83 -2.90
N PHE A 109 -5.28 8.81 -2.75
CA PHE A 109 -6.22 9.10 -3.83
C PHE A 109 -7.20 10.18 -3.38
N GLY A 110 -7.71 10.96 -4.35
CA GLY A 110 -8.82 11.87 -4.15
C GLY A 110 -10.17 11.14 -4.05
N GLU A 111 -11.22 11.88 -3.77
CA GLU A 111 -12.60 11.33 -3.68
C GLU A 111 -13.07 10.63 -4.97
N ASP A 112 -12.53 11.02 -6.10
CA ASP A 112 -12.79 10.43 -7.41
C ASP A 112 -11.88 9.22 -7.75
N GLY A 113 -11.08 8.76 -6.79
CA GLY A 113 -10.17 7.63 -6.95
C GLY A 113 -8.90 7.94 -7.76
N ARG A 114 -8.71 9.18 -8.24
CA ARG A 114 -7.48 9.58 -8.93
C ARG A 114 -6.32 9.75 -7.95
N PHE A 115 -5.12 9.56 -8.45
CA PHE A 115 -3.91 9.76 -7.68
C PHE A 115 -3.81 11.19 -7.13
N ALA A 116 -3.62 11.31 -5.83
CA ALA A 116 -3.44 12.58 -5.12
C ALA A 116 -2.03 12.73 -4.54
N GLY A 117 -1.35 11.63 -4.23
CA GLY A 117 0.00 11.73 -3.71
C GLY A 117 0.67 10.39 -3.43
N ILE A 118 1.99 10.45 -3.27
CA ILE A 118 2.80 9.32 -2.85
C ILE A 118 3.68 9.74 -1.67
N ALA A 119 3.75 8.89 -0.66
CA ALA A 119 4.74 8.96 0.39
C ALA A 119 5.66 7.75 0.30
N PHE A 120 6.95 7.99 0.41
CA PHE A 120 7.98 6.98 0.40
C PHE A 120 8.73 7.05 1.73
N GLN A 121 8.66 5.98 2.50
CA GLN A 121 9.41 5.82 3.74
C GLN A 121 10.53 4.81 3.53
N ALA A 122 11.75 5.22 3.86
CA ALA A 122 12.91 4.36 3.83
C ALA A 122 13.86 4.72 4.96
N GLY A 123 14.28 3.74 5.75
CA GLY A 123 15.00 4.00 7.00
C GLY A 123 14.19 4.98 7.87
N ASP A 124 14.86 6.03 8.37
CA ASP A 124 14.24 7.08 9.19
C ASP A 124 13.67 8.24 8.35
N GLY A 125 13.82 8.20 7.02
CA GLY A 125 13.39 9.26 6.11
C GLY A 125 11.99 9.06 5.55
N VAL A 126 11.25 10.16 5.37
CA VAL A 126 9.98 10.17 4.63
C VAL A 126 10.01 11.26 3.58
N SER A 127 9.84 10.89 2.31
CA SER A 127 9.61 11.84 1.22
C SER A 127 8.15 11.80 0.77
N ARG A 128 7.64 12.93 0.26
CA ARG A 128 6.25 13.04 -0.22
C ARG A 128 6.19 13.84 -1.50
N ILE A 129 5.33 13.38 -2.41
CA ILE A 129 4.94 14.10 -3.60
C ILE A 129 3.42 14.24 -3.52
N SER A 130 2.91 15.43 -3.75
CA SER A 130 1.46 15.68 -3.88
C SER A 130 1.20 16.22 -5.28
N GLN A 131 0.09 15.81 -5.85
CA GLN A 131 -0.42 16.32 -7.11
C GLN A 131 -1.85 16.79 -6.89
N ASP A 132 -2.15 18.00 -7.32
CA ASP A 132 -3.56 18.44 -7.37
C ASP A 132 -4.25 17.67 -8.50
N PRO A 133 -5.25 16.85 -8.21
CA PRO A 133 -5.97 16.14 -9.24
C PRO A 133 -6.65 17.16 -10.17
N GLU A 134 -6.41 17.05 -11.47
CA GLU A 134 -7.17 17.86 -12.44
C GLU A 134 -8.67 17.61 -12.28
N THR A 135 -9.47 18.68 -12.34
CA THR A 135 -10.89 18.66 -12.00
C THR A 135 -11.81 18.13 -13.12
N SER A 136 -11.34 17.21 -13.96
CA SER A 136 -12.20 16.55 -14.93
C SER A 136 -13.05 15.49 -14.23
N ALA A 137 -14.36 15.68 -14.25
CA ALA A 137 -15.28 14.65 -13.75
C ALA A 137 -15.40 13.53 -14.79
N PHE A 138 -15.04 12.31 -14.41
CA PHE A 138 -15.35 11.12 -15.19
C PHE A 138 -16.71 10.56 -14.77
N VAL A 139 -17.47 10.05 -15.71
CA VAL A 139 -18.79 9.44 -15.45
C VAL A 139 -18.63 8.04 -14.89
N SER A 140 -17.60 7.34 -15.33
CA SER A 140 -17.19 6.05 -14.79
C SER A 140 -15.68 5.96 -14.71
N HIS A 141 -15.20 5.19 -13.76
CA HIS A 141 -13.76 4.91 -13.60
C HIS A 141 -13.50 3.53 -13.03
N ALA A 142 -12.30 3.06 -13.25
CA ALA A 142 -11.77 1.86 -12.64
C ALA A 142 -10.29 2.04 -12.31
N SER A 143 -9.80 1.36 -11.28
CA SER A 143 -8.38 1.32 -10.97
C SER A 143 -7.95 -0.09 -10.61
N THR A 144 -6.69 -0.37 -10.85
CA THR A 144 -6.04 -1.65 -10.51
C THR A 144 -4.71 -1.39 -9.83
N SER A 145 -4.27 -2.33 -9.01
CA SER A 145 -2.97 -2.28 -8.36
C SER A 145 -2.23 -3.59 -8.53
N ALA A 146 -0.93 -3.56 -8.32
CA ALA A 146 -0.14 -4.76 -8.15
C ALA A 146 -0.70 -5.54 -6.94
N ALA A 147 -1.10 -6.79 -7.17
CA ALA A 147 -1.74 -7.64 -6.16
C ALA A 147 -0.79 -8.68 -5.57
N ASP A 148 0.21 -9.09 -6.34
CA ASP A 148 1.19 -10.11 -5.98
C ASP A 148 2.56 -9.49 -5.71
N PRO A 149 3.45 -10.18 -4.98
CA PRO A 149 4.84 -9.78 -4.85
C PRO A 149 5.53 -9.71 -6.22
N ILE A 150 6.28 -8.62 -6.46
CA ILE A 150 7.04 -8.39 -7.69
C ILE A 150 8.52 -8.40 -7.33
N GLU A 151 9.33 -9.12 -8.11
CA GLU A 151 10.78 -9.07 -8.01
C GLU A 151 11.30 -7.70 -8.49
N ILE A 152 12.17 -7.08 -7.69
CA ILE A 152 12.83 -5.83 -8.05
C ILE A 152 14.06 -6.16 -8.88
N VAL A 153 14.02 -5.78 -10.15
CA VAL A 153 15.19 -5.74 -11.03
C VAL A 153 15.66 -4.29 -11.09
N LEU A 154 16.92 -4.04 -10.76
CA LEU A 154 17.46 -2.68 -10.76
C LEU A 154 17.40 -2.10 -12.18
N ASP A 155 17.13 -0.80 -12.27
CA ASP A 155 16.94 -0.02 -13.52
C ASP A 155 15.70 -0.41 -14.34
N GLU A 156 14.88 -1.36 -13.88
CA GLU A 156 13.61 -1.71 -14.53
C GLU A 156 12.41 -1.07 -13.79
N PRO A 157 11.45 -0.48 -14.51
CA PRO A 157 10.28 0.12 -13.91
C PRO A 157 9.29 -0.96 -13.44
N ILE A 158 8.74 -0.78 -12.25
CA ILE A 158 7.69 -1.61 -11.65
C ILE A 158 6.40 -0.78 -11.62
N ALA A 159 5.36 -1.26 -12.28
CA ALA A 159 4.07 -0.61 -12.27
C ALA A 159 3.28 -1.00 -11.01
N LEU A 160 2.91 0.00 -10.21
CA LEU A 160 2.24 -0.21 -8.93
C LEU A 160 0.73 -0.05 -9.02
N TRP A 161 0.27 0.90 -9.84
CA TRP A 161 -1.12 1.27 -9.92
C TRP A 161 -1.46 1.88 -11.28
N ALA A 162 -2.67 1.60 -11.75
CA ALA A 162 -3.23 2.16 -12.97
C ALA A 162 -4.68 2.60 -12.75
N TYR A 163 -5.08 3.69 -13.41
CA TYR A 163 -6.41 4.28 -13.38
C TYR A 163 -6.92 4.52 -14.79
N TYR A 164 -8.21 4.33 -14.97
CA TYR A 164 -8.92 4.46 -16.25
C TYR A 164 -10.20 5.25 -16.02
N GLY A 165 -10.42 6.32 -16.77
CA GLY A 165 -11.58 7.18 -16.65
C GLY A 165 -12.28 7.38 -17.99
N GLU A 166 -13.63 7.40 -17.96
CA GLU A 166 -14.50 7.61 -19.12
C GLU A 166 -15.31 8.89 -18.93
N GLN A 167 -15.34 9.74 -19.94
CA GLN A 167 -16.13 10.97 -19.94
C GLN A 167 -17.58 10.72 -20.29
N GLU A 168 -17.88 9.71 -21.09
CA GLU A 168 -19.21 9.28 -21.43
C GLU A 168 -19.61 8.02 -20.67
N ALA A 169 -20.92 7.80 -20.49
CA ALA A 169 -21.42 6.61 -19.82
C ALA A 169 -21.15 5.36 -20.67
N ALA A 170 -19.98 4.74 -20.47
CA ALA A 170 -19.66 3.46 -21.06
C ALA A 170 -20.42 2.33 -20.34
N ALA A 171 -20.78 1.28 -21.06
CA ALA A 171 -21.41 0.09 -20.47
C ALA A 171 -20.50 -0.58 -19.43
N SER A 172 -19.18 -0.46 -19.60
CA SER A 172 -18.16 -0.90 -18.65
C SER A 172 -16.82 -0.22 -18.98
N THR A 173 -16.08 0.18 -17.94
CA THR A 173 -14.70 0.61 -18.09
C THR A 173 -13.81 -0.63 -18.03
N THR A 174 -12.99 -0.86 -19.06
CA THR A 174 -12.02 -1.96 -19.07
C THR A 174 -10.79 -1.54 -18.28
N ALA A 175 -10.45 -2.31 -17.26
CA ALA A 175 -9.27 -2.10 -16.44
C ALA A 175 -8.22 -3.19 -16.72
N TYR A 176 -6.98 -2.80 -16.88
CA TYR A 176 -5.83 -3.68 -17.07
C TYR A 176 -4.97 -3.68 -15.80
N PHE A 177 -4.32 -4.79 -15.49
CA PHE A 177 -3.31 -4.80 -14.44
C PHE A 177 -2.14 -3.87 -14.77
N PRO A 178 -1.48 -3.26 -13.77
CA PRO A 178 -0.49 -2.21 -14.02
C PRO A 178 0.67 -2.64 -14.92
N ASP A 179 1.19 -3.86 -14.76
CA ASP A 179 2.26 -4.43 -15.59
C ASP A 179 1.84 -4.61 -17.05
N HIS A 180 0.61 -5.09 -17.28
CA HIS A 180 0.05 -5.19 -18.64
C HIS A 180 -0.12 -3.81 -19.27
N ALA A 181 -0.64 -2.85 -18.51
CA ALA A 181 -0.83 -1.48 -18.96
C ALA A 181 0.50 -0.80 -19.32
N LEU A 182 1.56 -1.03 -18.53
CA LEU A 182 2.89 -0.51 -18.79
C LEU A 182 3.44 -1.03 -20.14
N GLN A 183 3.25 -2.32 -20.42
CA GLN A 183 3.82 -2.99 -21.60
C GLN A 183 2.98 -2.78 -22.87
N ASN A 184 1.66 -2.57 -22.73
CA ASN A 184 0.72 -2.55 -23.86
C ASN A 184 -0.18 -1.30 -23.86
N PRO A 185 0.38 -0.08 -23.83
CA PRO A 185 -0.42 1.14 -23.75
C PRO A 185 -1.38 1.33 -24.93
N GLN A 186 -1.06 0.77 -26.09
CA GLN A 186 -1.88 0.84 -27.31
C GLN A 186 -3.17 0.01 -27.21
N GLU A 187 -3.30 -0.90 -26.25
CA GLU A 187 -4.51 -1.68 -26.02
C GLU A 187 -5.53 -0.95 -25.13
N ILE A 188 -5.10 0.11 -24.44
CA ILE A 188 -5.94 0.86 -23.52
C ILE A 188 -6.90 1.73 -24.30
N GLN A 189 -8.21 1.45 -24.12
CA GLN A 189 -9.31 2.16 -24.75
C GLN A 189 -10.08 2.95 -23.68
N SER A 190 -9.49 4.03 -23.22
CA SER A 190 -10.07 4.87 -22.16
C SER A 190 -9.82 6.34 -22.51
N ASP A 191 -10.76 7.22 -22.20
CA ASP A 191 -10.62 8.67 -22.44
C ASP A 191 -9.47 9.27 -21.63
N PHE A 192 -9.20 8.67 -20.48
CA PHE A 192 -8.08 9.03 -19.62
C PHE A 192 -7.49 7.78 -18.99
N ALA A 193 -6.17 7.67 -18.98
CA ALA A 193 -5.49 6.68 -18.17
C ALA A 193 -4.23 7.25 -17.51
N GLN A 194 -3.97 6.81 -16.29
CA GLN A 194 -2.80 7.19 -15.49
C GLN A 194 -2.11 5.95 -14.97
N LEU A 195 -0.77 5.97 -14.92
CA LEU A 195 0.06 4.87 -14.45
C LEU A 195 1.11 5.40 -13.47
N ILE A 196 1.33 4.69 -12.38
CA ILE A 196 2.39 4.99 -11.42
C ILE A 196 3.39 3.85 -11.42
N THR A 197 4.66 4.20 -11.59
CA THR A 197 5.78 3.26 -11.54
C THR A 197 6.79 3.68 -10.50
N ILE A 198 7.59 2.71 -10.06
CA ILE A 198 8.83 2.92 -9.31
C ILE A 198 9.98 2.19 -10.00
N THR A 199 11.14 2.81 -10.02
CA THR A 199 12.39 2.21 -10.50
C THR A 199 13.47 2.38 -9.43
N PHE A 200 14.16 1.32 -9.06
CA PHE A 200 15.32 1.37 -8.18
C PHE A 200 16.58 1.37 -9.05
N ALA A 201 17.38 2.43 -8.94
CA ALA A 201 18.58 2.61 -9.76
C ALA A 201 19.77 1.79 -9.21
N ALA A 202 20.51 1.12 -10.08
CA ALA A 202 21.74 0.44 -9.71
C ALA A 202 22.82 1.43 -9.23
N ALA A 203 23.68 0.98 -8.33
CA ALA A 203 24.91 1.70 -8.01
C ALA A 203 25.84 1.65 -9.24
N GLY A 204 26.22 2.83 -9.78
CA GLY A 204 27.12 2.98 -10.90
C GLY A 204 28.58 2.70 -10.54
#